data_6add61c4f7d3771974763af495d3c7ed
#
_entry.id   6add61c4f7d3771974763af495d3c7ed
#
_cell.length_a   1.000
_cell.length_b   1.000
_cell.length_c   1.000
_cell.angle_alpha   90.00
_cell.angle_beta   90.00
_cell.angle_gamma   90.00
#
_symmetry.space_group_name_H-M   'P 1'
#
loop_
_entity.id
_entity.type
_entity.pdbx_description
1 polymer ?
#
loop_
_entity_poly.entity_id
_entity_poly.type
_entity_poly.pdbx_seq_one_letter_code
_entity_poly.pdbx_strand_id
1 'polypeptide(L)'
;MRLIYSLMIVLLAFGTLSAQNFNFDKIYGDASQYTVAVNLVIEVSFGTQTTEAKNRGIGSIVSDDGLVMFDGKPVDSEDPFSIMSGMQVSTDPKSIEVVMMDGTKYQAEFIGIDRFTKIGFCRIVNEEKKKFPFVKFRDRKNFKVGEWLALYSLLPEYVTPQLGADIGLISANIVEPEHFTLTAGFNELEIASILYDSMGTPIGVLGDLENPALSGFDASRMMESFASIEDFVPLLGVIGADRLNKLIKDPPKRGKIDRGWLGIYLQALTPDIAEFWNVATRGGIIVNEVVKDSPADSAGMKTGDIIVELEGKPVEVNKEENLPMFQKKISELGAGASVALTVLRRNDPNIDTLDLTVKLAPAPISPAEAAEYEDTNFEMKVRNMVFADYNIFNLDRDFKGVVVKEVEPGGWAAVGGVLPGDIIQSIDGVKTDTIDDTRAAFEKVGNDEPSEVVFFIYRDSKTMFVNIKTDW
;
A
#
# COMPACT_ATOMS: atom_id res chain seq x y z
N MET A 1 -62.77 11.88 32.73
CA MET A 1 -61.48 12.56 32.85
C MET A 1 -60.27 11.62 32.99
N ARG A 2 -60.28 10.60 33.86
CA ARG A 2 -59.14 9.66 33.97
C ARG A 2 -58.77 8.88 32.70
N LEU A 3 -59.77 8.52 31.85
CA LEU A 3 -59.51 7.80 30.57
C LEU A 3 -58.85 8.65 29.51
N ILE A 4 -59.11 9.97 29.50
CA ILE A 4 -58.54 10.92 28.54
C ILE A 4 -57.05 11.17 28.88
N TYR A 5 -56.68 11.24 30.14
CA TYR A 5 -55.30 11.37 30.57
C TYR A 5 -54.43 10.14 30.26
N SER A 6 -55.01 8.92 30.38
CA SER A 6 -54.33 7.68 30.03
C SER A 6 -54.07 7.58 28.50
N LEU A 7 -55.00 8.05 27.68
CA LEU A 7 -54.86 8.06 26.22
C LEU A 7 -53.81 9.11 25.77
N MET A 8 -53.73 10.24 26.47
CA MET A 8 -52.73 11.31 26.19
C MET A 8 -51.32 10.91 26.59
N ILE A 9 -51.15 10.13 27.64
CA ILE A 9 -49.83 9.61 28.09
C ILE A 9 -49.35 8.51 27.13
N VAL A 10 -50.25 7.66 26.58
CA VAL A 10 -49.88 6.68 25.55
C VAL A 10 -49.48 7.35 24.23
N LEU A 11 -50.16 8.44 23.85
CA LEU A 11 -49.78 9.21 22.65
C LEU A 11 -48.47 9.96 22.82
N LEU A 12 -48.09 10.38 24.01
CA LEU A 12 -46.78 11.02 24.29
C LEU A 12 -45.62 9.99 24.37
N ALA A 13 -45.91 8.71 24.68
CA ALA A 13 -44.91 7.65 24.71
C ALA A 13 -44.56 7.10 23.29
N PHE A 14 -45.39 7.35 22.27
CA PHE A 14 -45.07 7.04 20.89
C PHE A 14 -44.32 8.15 20.15
N GLY A 15 -43.99 9.25 20.82
CA GLY A 15 -43.50 10.47 20.17
C GLY A 15 -41.99 10.58 19.97
N THR A 16 -41.17 9.56 20.21
CA THR A 16 -39.72 9.66 19.97
C THR A 16 -39.04 8.37 19.55
N LEU A 17 -39.69 7.58 18.74
CA LEU A 17 -38.93 6.70 17.84
C LEU A 17 -38.55 7.54 16.61
N SER A 18 -37.55 8.37 16.78
CA SER A 18 -36.85 8.96 15.64
C SER A 18 -36.08 7.82 14.98
N ALA A 19 -36.75 7.10 14.07
CA ALA A 19 -36.01 6.33 13.09
C ALA A 19 -35.04 7.31 12.41
N GLN A 20 -33.76 7.00 12.40
CA GLN A 20 -32.80 7.79 11.58
C GLN A 20 -33.25 7.61 10.12
N ASN A 21 -33.93 8.59 9.58
CA ASN A 21 -34.39 8.57 8.21
C ASN A 21 -33.31 9.19 7.32
N PHE A 22 -32.64 8.34 6.56
CA PHE A 22 -31.81 8.84 5.45
C PHE A 22 -32.70 9.34 4.33
N ASN A 23 -32.40 10.51 3.81
CA ASN A 23 -33.01 10.97 2.56
C ASN A 23 -32.19 10.45 1.37
N PHE A 24 -32.38 9.18 1.05
CA PHE A 24 -31.64 8.49 -0.01
C PHE A 24 -31.80 9.18 -1.38
N ASP A 25 -32.97 9.71 -1.70
CA ASP A 25 -33.19 10.40 -2.98
C ASP A 25 -32.28 11.64 -3.11
N LYS A 26 -32.16 12.42 -2.03
CA LYS A 26 -31.28 13.58 -2.01
C LYS A 26 -29.81 13.16 -2.09
N ILE A 27 -29.40 12.16 -1.28
CA ILE A 27 -28.02 11.66 -1.28
C ILE A 27 -27.68 11.11 -2.66
N TYR A 28 -28.60 10.36 -3.29
CA TYR A 28 -28.43 9.82 -4.65
C TYR A 28 -28.26 10.94 -5.68
N GLY A 29 -29.10 11.98 -5.62
CA GLY A 29 -29.01 13.13 -6.51
C GLY A 29 -27.67 13.85 -6.44
N ASP A 30 -27.11 13.98 -5.24
CA ASP A 30 -25.78 14.57 -5.05
C ASP A 30 -24.68 13.58 -5.45
N ALA A 31 -24.74 12.33 -4.98
CA ALA A 31 -23.72 11.30 -5.20
C ALA A 31 -23.55 10.97 -6.69
N SER A 32 -24.62 10.87 -7.47
CA SER A 32 -24.58 10.56 -8.90
C SER A 32 -23.82 11.58 -9.75
N GLN A 33 -23.60 12.79 -9.23
CA GLN A 33 -22.86 13.83 -9.94
C GLN A 33 -21.34 13.66 -9.88
N TYR A 34 -20.81 13.07 -8.80
CA TYR A 34 -19.37 12.95 -8.57
C TYR A 34 -18.90 11.49 -8.38
N THR A 35 -19.81 10.54 -8.21
CA THR A 35 -19.45 9.12 -8.22
C THR A 35 -19.24 8.66 -9.65
N VAL A 36 -18.20 7.86 -9.87
CA VAL A 36 -17.79 7.37 -11.19
C VAL A 36 -17.45 5.88 -11.11
N ALA A 37 -17.52 5.18 -12.23
CA ALA A 37 -16.85 3.91 -12.38
C ALA A 37 -15.42 4.16 -12.90
N VAL A 38 -14.44 3.49 -12.31
CA VAL A 38 -13.05 3.51 -12.75
C VAL A 38 -12.70 2.15 -13.32
N ASN A 39 -12.47 2.11 -14.63
CA ASN A 39 -12.05 0.92 -15.37
C ASN A 39 -10.54 0.95 -15.53
N LEU A 40 -9.86 -0.04 -14.95
CA LEU A 40 -8.41 -0.21 -15.01
C LEU A 40 -8.06 -1.39 -15.91
N VAL A 41 -7.04 -1.22 -16.74
CA VAL A 41 -6.34 -2.33 -17.39
C VAL A 41 -4.95 -2.41 -16.78
N ILE A 42 -4.65 -3.51 -16.13
CA ILE A 42 -3.38 -3.76 -15.44
C ILE A 42 -2.70 -4.98 -16.01
N GLU A 43 -1.39 -5.01 -16.01
CA GLU A 43 -0.61 -6.21 -16.34
C GLU A 43 -0.37 -7.03 -15.08
N VAL A 44 -0.62 -8.33 -15.18
CA VAL A 44 -0.40 -9.30 -14.12
C VAL A 44 0.50 -10.39 -14.67
N SER A 45 1.66 -10.57 -14.05
CA SER A 45 2.62 -11.60 -14.41
C SER A 45 2.63 -12.73 -13.39
N PHE A 46 2.64 -13.96 -13.89
CA PHE A 46 2.79 -15.15 -13.07
C PHE A 46 3.87 -16.06 -13.71
N GLY A 47 5.01 -16.15 -13.07
CA GLY A 47 6.19 -16.80 -13.65
C GLY A 47 6.59 -16.12 -14.97
N THR A 48 6.53 -16.85 -16.08
CA THR A 48 6.87 -16.35 -17.43
C THR A 48 5.66 -15.87 -18.22
N GLN A 49 4.47 -15.85 -17.64
CA GLN A 49 3.24 -15.45 -18.33
C GLN A 49 2.77 -14.10 -17.85
N THR A 50 2.62 -13.14 -18.76
CA THR A 50 2.00 -11.85 -18.52
C THR A 50 0.63 -11.81 -19.20
N THR A 51 -0.38 -11.33 -18.49
CA THR A 51 -1.75 -11.19 -18.99
C THR A 51 -2.33 -9.86 -18.55
N GLU A 52 -3.27 -9.34 -19.34
CA GLU A 52 -4.02 -8.14 -18.97
C GLU A 52 -5.22 -8.54 -18.10
N ALA A 53 -5.31 -7.94 -16.92
CA ALA A 53 -6.48 -8.01 -16.07
C ALA A 53 -7.27 -6.70 -16.17
N LYS A 54 -8.60 -6.83 -16.25
CA LYS A 54 -9.53 -5.69 -16.23
C LYS A 54 -10.20 -5.63 -14.89
N ASN A 55 -10.11 -4.48 -14.25
CA ASN A 55 -10.80 -4.20 -13.00
C ASN A 55 -11.75 -3.02 -13.19
N ARG A 56 -12.94 -3.11 -12.59
CA ARG A 56 -13.93 -2.05 -12.55
C ARG A 56 -14.33 -1.82 -11.10
N GLY A 57 -14.07 -0.63 -10.59
CA GLY A 57 -14.38 -0.28 -9.21
C GLY A 57 -15.03 1.09 -9.11
N ILE A 58 -15.53 1.40 -7.92
CA ILE A 58 -16.09 2.71 -7.61
C ILE A 58 -14.97 3.75 -7.47
N GLY A 59 -15.25 4.97 -7.93
CA GLY A 59 -14.43 6.13 -7.70
C GLY A 59 -15.26 7.37 -7.43
N SER A 60 -14.59 8.44 -7.02
CA SER A 60 -15.25 9.71 -6.74
C SER A 60 -14.40 10.87 -7.21
N ILE A 61 -15.00 11.83 -7.91
CA ILE A 61 -14.35 13.08 -8.27
C ILE A 61 -14.23 13.94 -7.00
N VAL A 62 -13.00 14.33 -6.68
CA VAL A 62 -12.64 15.03 -5.42
C VAL A 62 -12.11 16.45 -5.63
N SER A 63 -12.00 16.90 -6.89
CA SER A 63 -11.69 18.28 -7.24
C SER A 63 -12.34 18.71 -8.54
N ASP A 64 -12.50 20.01 -8.74
CA ASP A 64 -13.17 20.57 -9.91
C ASP A 64 -12.35 20.45 -11.20
N ASP A 65 -11.08 20.10 -11.13
CA ASP A 65 -10.19 19.86 -12.27
C ASP A 65 -10.13 18.38 -12.70
N GLY A 66 -10.96 17.51 -12.08
CA GLY A 66 -11.08 16.11 -12.45
C GLY A 66 -10.12 15.17 -11.74
N LEU A 67 -9.66 15.50 -10.53
CA LEU A 67 -9.00 14.52 -9.67
C LEU A 67 -10.02 13.50 -9.19
N VAL A 68 -9.74 12.22 -9.39
CA VAL A 68 -10.57 11.08 -8.99
C VAL A 68 -9.81 10.24 -7.98
N MET A 69 -10.47 9.89 -6.90
CA MET A 69 -10.01 8.90 -5.94
C MET A 69 -10.77 7.58 -6.16
N PHE A 70 -10.10 6.43 -5.98
CA PHE A 70 -10.67 5.10 -6.24
C PHE A 70 -10.00 4.02 -5.38
N ASP A 71 -10.49 2.78 -5.41
CA ASP A 71 -9.82 1.64 -4.78
C ASP A 71 -8.51 1.33 -5.49
N GLY A 72 -7.39 1.61 -4.83
CA GLY A 72 -6.04 1.40 -5.36
C GLY A 72 -5.49 -0.01 -5.20
N LYS A 73 -6.17 -0.92 -4.49
CA LYS A 73 -5.69 -2.29 -4.29
C LYS A 73 -5.34 -3.03 -5.58
N PRO A 74 -6.11 -2.89 -6.68
CA PRO A 74 -5.75 -3.56 -7.93
C PRO A 74 -4.39 -3.18 -8.52
N VAL A 75 -3.84 -2.03 -8.14
CA VAL A 75 -2.52 -1.54 -8.58
C VAL A 75 -1.49 -1.53 -7.44
N ASP A 76 -1.80 -2.17 -6.32
CA ASP A 76 -0.90 -2.30 -5.18
C ASP A 76 -0.03 -3.55 -5.32
N SER A 77 1.24 -3.35 -5.68
CA SER A 77 2.21 -4.44 -5.80
C SER A 77 2.66 -5.03 -4.47
N GLU A 78 2.33 -4.38 -3.36
CA GLU A 78 2.63 -4.87 -2.00
C GLU A 78 1.43 -5.62 -1.39
N ASP A 79 0.38 -5.90 -2.18
CA ASP A 79 -0.74 -6.72 -1.73
C ASP A 79 -0.24 -8.12 -1.29
N PRO A 80 -0.50 -8.52 -0.04
CA PRO A 80 0.01 -9.77 0.52
C PRO A 80 -0.37 -11.01 -0.29
N PHE A 81 -1.56 -11.03 -0.88
CA PHE A 81 -2.02 -12.17 -1.70
C PHE A 81 -1.22 -12.26 -3.01
N SER A 82 -0.92 -11.15 -3.64
CA SER A 82 -0.09 -11.09 -4.86
C SER A 82 1.33 -11.57 -4.57
N ILE A 83 1.93 -11.09 -3.48
CA ILE A 83 3.27 -11.53 -3.05
C ILE A 83 3.31 -13.03 -2.80
N MET A 84 2.34 -13.56 -2.06
CA MET A 84 2.28 -14.98 -1.70
C MET A 84 2.04 -15.91 -2.89
N SER A 85 1.16 -15.51 -3.81
CA SER A 85 0.86 -16.30 -5.01
C SER A 85 1.98 -16.26 -6.05
N GLY A 86 3.02 -15.43 -5.85
CA GLY A 86 4.07 -15.17 -6.83
C GLY A 86 3.57 -14.35 -8.03
N MET A 87 2.39 -13.74 -7.89
CA MET A 87 1.86 -12.80 -8.88
C MET A 87 2.59 -11.47 -8.76
N GLN A 88 3.04 -10.95 -9.88
CA GLN A 88 3.55 -9.59 -9.96
C GLN A 88 2.50 -8.73 -10.65
N VAL A 89 1.97 -7.76 -9.91
CA VAL A 89 1.01 -6.79 -10.43
C VAL A 89 1.77 -5.54 -10.82
N SER A 90 1.53 -5.04 -12.04
CA SER A 90 2.09 -3.76 -12.46
C SER A 90 1.53 -2.64 -11.59
N THR A 91 2.41 -1.84 -11.01
CA THR A 91 2.05 -0.64 -10.25
C THR A 91 1.54 0.48 -11.14
N ASP A 92 1.57 0.26 -12.44
CA ASP A 92 1.26 1.25 -13.46
C ASP A 92 0.17 0.69 -14.37
N PRO A 93 -1.06 1.19 -14.25
CA PRO A 93 -2.13 0.77 -15.13
C PRO A 93 -1.81 1.09 -16.59
N LYS A 94 -2.01 0.14 -17.48
CA LYS A 94 -1.86 0.32 -18.93
C LYS A 94 -2.84 1.37 -19.47
N SER A 95 -4.04 1.40 -18.91
CA SER A 95 -5.04 2.44 -19.20
C SER A 95 -6.02 2.62 -18.05
N ILE A 96 -6.55 3.83 -17.91
CA ILE A 96 -7.61 4.18 -16.98
C ILE A 96 -8.72 4.91 -17.74
N GLU A 97 -9.94 4.37 -17.66
CA GLU A 97 -11.15 5.02 -18.16
C GLU A 97 -12.06 5.37 -16.98
N VAL A 98 -12.44 6.63 -16.87
CA VAL A 98 -13.42 7.12 -15.88
C VAL A 98 -14.76 7.25 -16.57
N VAL A 99 -15.79 6.57 -16.05
CA VAL A 99 -17.14 6.57 -16.59
C VAL A 99 -18.09 7.24 -15.62
N MET A 100 -18.69 8.34 -16.05
CA MET A 100 -19.72 9.06 -15.28
C MET A 100 -21.02 8.25 -15.20
N MET A 101 -21.88 8.57 -14.24
CA MET A 101 -23.17 7.87 -14.08
C MET A 101 -24.15 8.11 -15.26
N ASP A 102 -23.92 9.12 -16.08
CA ASP A 102 -24.65 9.37 -17.32
C ASP A 102 -24.10 8.60 -18.54
N GLY A 103 -23.05 7.80 -18.33
CA GLY A 103 -22.36 7.04 -19.37
C GLY A 103 -21.24 7.79 -20.11
N THR A 104 -21.00 9.06 -19.79
CA THR A 104 -19.89 9.82 -20.39
C THR A 104 -18.55 9.24 -19.95
N LYS A 105 -17.62 9.03 -20.89
CA LYS A 105 -16.34 8.39 -20.69
C LYS A 105 -15.19 9.37 -20.86
N TYR A 106 -14.21 9.28 -19.98
CA TYR A 106 -12.98 10.07 -20.02
C TYR A 106 -11.77 9.18 -19.85
N GLN A 107 -10.70 9.43 -20.60
CA GLN A 107 -9.39 8.86 -20.29
C GLN A 107 -8.80 9.56 -19.07
N ALA A 108 -8.03 8.84 -18.28
CA ALA A 108 -7.38 9.42 -17.10
C ALA A 108 -5.93 8.94 -16.97
N GLU A 109 -5.12 9.78 -16.33
CA GLU A 109 -3.73 9.50 -16.03
C GLU A 109 -3.59 9.07 -14.57
N PHE A 110 -2.85 8.01 -14.32
CA PHE A 110 -2.55 7.55 -12.97
C PHE A 110 -1.61 8.52 -12.25
N ILE A 111 -1.94 8.89 -11.02
CA ILE A 111 -1.12 9.78 -10.19
C ILE A 111 -0.32 8.97 -9.18
N GLY A 112 -0.97 8.06 -8.46
CA GLY A 112 -0.35 7.24 -7.44
C GLY A 112 -1.36 6.64 -6.47
N ILE A 113 -0.86 5.90 -5.48
CA ILE A 113 -1.65 5.25 -4.43
C ILE A 113 -1.11 5.66 -3.05
N ASP A 114 -2.01 5.97 -2.12
CA ASP A 114 -1.66 6.07 -0.69
C ASP A 114 -1.61 4.66 -0.10
N ARG A 115 -0.41 4.22 0.24
CA ARG A 115 -0.16 2.84 0.68
C ARG A 115 -0.76 2.48 2.04
N PHE A 116 -1.08 3.49 2.87
CA PHE A 116 -1.72 3.26 4.17
C PHE A 116 -3.23 3.06 4.08
N THR A 117 -3.87 3.79 3.17
CA THR A 117 -5.33 3.70 2.99
C THR A 117 -5.73 2.89 1.77
N LYS A 118 -4.76 2.50 0.94
CA LYS A 118 -4.95 1.84 -0.36
C LYS A 118 -5.83 2.64 -1.33
N ILE A 119 -5.95 3.96 -1.10
CA ILE A 119 -6.69 4.84 -1.99
C ILE A 119 -5.79 5.27 -3.14
N GLY A 120 -6.23 4.96 -4.36
CA GLY A 120 -5.60 5.36 -5.61
C GLY A 120 -6.13 6.72 -6.10
N PHE A 121 -5.29 7.43 -6.84
CA PHE A 121 -5.64 8.70 -7.48
C PHE A 121 -5.32 8.66 -8.97
N CYS A 122 -6.25 9.15 -9.77
CA CYS A 122 -6.03 9.44 -11.18
C CYS A 122 -6.62 10.81 -11.55
N ARG A 123 -6.23 11.35 -12.67
CA ARG A 123 -6.72 12.64 -13.16
C ARG A 123 -7.31 12.48 -14.54
N ILE A 124 -8.54 12.94 -14.72
CA ILE A 124 -9.20 12.98 -16.01
C ILE A 124 -8.39 13.86 -16.98
N VAL A 125 -8.11 13.34 -18.17
CA VAL A 125 -7.52 14.13 -19.27
C VAL A 125 -8.57 15.14 -19.73
N ASN A 126 -8.35 16.42 -19.41
CA ASN A 126 -9.32 17.48 -19.53
C ASN A 126 -8.79 18.64 -20.41
N GLU A 127 -8.64 18.37 -21.71
CA GLU A 127 -8.14 19.36 -22.68
C GLU A 127 -9.05 20.59 -22.78
N GLU A 128 -10.34 20.40 -22.62
CA GLU A 128 -11.36 21.47 -22.69
C GLU A 128 -11.45 22.33 -21.42
N LYS A 129 -10.69 21.98 -20.37
CA LYS A 129 -10.73 22.66 -19.06
C LYS A 129 -12.15 22.72 -18.45
N LYS A 130 -12.95 21.69 -18.68
CA LYS A 130 -14.28 21.53 -18.10
C LYS A 130 -14.17 21.45 -16.57
N LYS A 131 -15.14 22.06 -15.87
CA LYS A 131 -15.26 21.91 -14.43
C LYS A 131 -16.17 20.74 -14.09
N PHE A 132 -15.73 19.91 -13.14
CA PHE A 132 -16.45 18.73 -12.67
C PHE A 132 -17.12 19.00 -11.32
N PRO A 133 -18.34 18.51 -11.11
CA PRO A 133 -18.88 18.36 -9.76
C PRO A 133 -17.95 17.46 -8.93
N PHE A 134 -17.77 17.77 -7.66
CA PHE A 134 -16.87 17.00 -6.79
C PHE A 134 -17.40 16.94 -5.36
N VAL A 135 -17.04 15.86 -4.66
CA VAL A 135 -17.41 15.67 -3.26
C VAL A 135 -16.51 16.51 -2.34
N LYS A 136 -17.11 17.01 -1.25
CA LYS A 136 -16.40 17.67 -0.15
C LYS A 136 -16.65 16.91 1.14
N PHE A 137 -15.60 16.39 1.74
CA PHE A 137 -15.68 15.67 3.00
C PHE A 137 -15.69 16.63 4.20
N ARG A 138 -16.64 16.40 5.11
CA ARG A 138 -16.71 17.13 6.37
C ARG A 138 -15.88 16.42 7.44
N ASP A 139 -14.93 17.12 8.04
CA ASP A 139 -14.13 16.60 9.16
C ASP A 139 -15.04 16.26 10.34
N ARG A 140 -14.83 15.06 10.87
CA ARG A 140 -15.56 14.52 11.99
C ARG A 140 -14.63 13.65 12.83
N LYS A 141 -14.43 14.04 14.11
CA LYS A 141 -13.49 13.37 15.00
C LYS A 141 -14.10 12.25 15.86
N ASN A 142 -15.41 12.26 16.07
CA ASN A 142 -16.06 11.32 16.95
C ASN A 142 -17.18 10.57 16.24
N PHE A 143 -17.08 9.26 16.24
CA PHE A 143 -18.09 8.33 15.77
C PHE A 143 -18.65 7.57 16.95
N LYS A 144 -19.99 7.40 17.00
CA LYS A 144 -20.67 6.69 18.08
C LYS A 144 -21.02 5.28 17.61
N VAL A 145 -20.70 4.28 18.45
CA VAL A 145 -21.13 2.91 18.21
C VAL A 145 -22.66 2.86 18.10
N GLY A 146 -23.17 2.15 17.11
CA GLY A 146 -24.59 2.08 16.79
C GLY A 146 -25.12 3.24 15.92
N GLU A 147 -24.26 4.18 15.53
CA GLU A 147 -24.64 5.22 14.57
C GLU A 147 -24.74 4.64 13.17
N TRP A 148 -25.84 4.97 12.49
CA TRP A 148 -26.10 4.50 11.13
C TRP A 148 -25.38 5.36 10.09
N LEU A 149 -24.86 4.68 9.07
CA LEU A 149 -24.22 5.27 7.90
C LEU A 149 -24.90 4.74 6.63
N ALA A 150 -24.87 5.55 5.58
CA ALA A 150 -25.25 5.14 4.23
C ALA A 150 -24.02 5.19 3.32
N LEU A 151 -24.03 4.36 2.29
CA LEU A 151 -23.11 4.44 1.16
C LEU A 151 -23.86 4.13 -0.15
N TYR A 152 -23.19 4.39 -1.27
CA TYR A 152 -23.57 3.89 -2.58
C TYR A 152 -22.46 3.01 -3.10
N SER A 153 -22.83 1.82 -3.58
CA SER A 153 -21.96 0.88 -4.26
C SER A 153 -22.23 0.87 -5.76
N LEU A 154 -21.24 0.43 -6.53
CA LEU A 154 -21.35 0.34 -7.97
C LEU A 154 -21.99 -0.98 -8.37
N LEU A 155 -23.17 -0.92 -8.97
CA LEU A 155 -23.82 -2.11 -9.53
C LEU A 155 -23.17 -2.54 -10.85
N PRO A 156 -23.35 -3.81 -11.27
CA PRO A 156 -22.84 -4.30 -12.54
C PRO A 156 -23.22 -3.42 -13.73
N GLU A 157 -22.37 -3.32 -14.75
CA GLU A 157 -22.52 -2.40 -15.89
C GLU A 157 -23.83 -2.61 -16.66
N TYR A 158 -24.37 -3.83 -16.66
CA TYR A 158 -25.64 -4.14 -17.33
C TYR A 158 -26.89 -3.72 -16.55
N VAL A 159 -26.73 -3.17 -15.34
CA VAL A 159 -27.82 -2.71 -14.47
C VAL A 159 -27.99 -1.20 -14.58
N THR A 160 -29.25 -0.73 -14.60
CA THR A 160 -29.59 0.70 -14.58
C THR A 160 -30.66 0.96 -13.52
N PRO A 161 -30.45 1.91 -12.58
CA PRO A 161 -29.24 2.76 -12.41
C PRO A 161 -28.03 1.96 -11.93
N GLN A 162 -26.82 2.51 -12.12
CA GLN A 162 -25.57 1.82 -11.76
C GLN A 162 -25.17 2.00 -10.29
N LEU A 163 -25.91 2.73 -9.48
CA LEU A 163 -25.65 2.93 -8.06
C LEU A 163 -26.73 2.27 -7.21
N GLY A 164 -26.31 1.40 -6.31
CA GLY A 164 -27.14 0.79 -5.27
C GLY A 164 -26.91 1.47 -3.92
N ALA A 165 -28.00 1.78 -3.19
CA ALA A 165 -27.89 2.30 -1.83
C ALA A 165 -27.71 1.14 -0.84
N ASP A 166 -26.85 1.31 0.14
CA ASP A 166 -26.61 0.39 1.23
C ASP A 166 -26.52 1.14 2.56
N ILE A 167 -26.84 0.46 3.65
CA ILE A 167 -26.77 1.00 5.01
C ILE A 167 -26.01 0.06 5.93
N GLY A 168 -25.21 0.66 6.78
CA GLY A 168 -24.50 -0.02 7.83
C GLY A 168 -24.46 0.83 9.09
N LEU A 169 -23.67 0.43 10.05
CA LEU A 169 -23.52 1.15 11.31
C LEU A 169 -22.05 1.14 11.79
N ILE A 170 -21.72 2.05 12.65
CA ILE A 170 -20.47 2.00 13.41
C ILE A 170 -20.57 0.86 14.42
N SER A 171 -19.71 -0.16 14.26
CA SER A 171 -19.71 -1.35 15.12
C SER A 171 -18.77 -1.23 16.31
N ALA A 172 -17.61 -0.59 16.14
CA ALA A 172 -16.63 -0.38 17.20
C ALA A 172 -15.72 0.82 16.94
N ASN A 173 -15.16 1.39 17.99
CA ASN A 173 -14.00 2.27 17.91
C ASN A 173 -12.85 1.55 18.58
N ILE A 174 -11.93 1.01 17.79
CA ILE A 174 -10.76 0.29 18.28
C ILE A 174 -9.62 1.27 18.56
N VAL A 175 -8.75 0.88 19.47
CA VAL A 175 -7.56 1.66 19.87
C VAL A 175 -6.27 0.91 19.60
N GLU A 176 -6.33 -0.41 19.51
CA GLU A 176 -5.23 -1.30 19.16
C GLU A 176 -5.64 -2.23 18.02
N PRO A 177 -4.77 -2.50 17.05
CA PRO A 177 -3.39 -2.04 16.91
C PRO A 177 -3.28 -0.53 16.60
N GLU A 178 -4.30 0.11 16.06
CA GLU A 178 -4.38 1.55 15.83
C GLU A 178 -5.81 2.09 16.05
N HIS A 179 -5.93 3.41 16.20
CA HIS A 179 -7.26 4.03 16.29
C HIS A 179 -7.98 3.90 14.96
N PHE A 180 -9.02 3.07 14.93
CA PHE A 180 -9.83 2.85 13.75
C PHE A 180 -11.30 2.69 14.11
N THR A 181 -12.21 3.26 13.30
CA THR A 181 -13.65 3.17 13.49
C THR A 181 -14.21 2.10 12.58
N LEU A 182 -14.55 0.94 13.14
CA LEU A 182 -15.11 -0.18 12.39
C LEU A 182 -16.56 0.04 12.02
N THR A 183 -16.95 -0.48 10.88
CA THR A 183 -18.32 -0.54 10.39
C THR A 183 -18.81 -1.98 10.28
N ALA A 184 -20.13 -2.16 10.26
CA ALA A 184 -20.76 -3.44 9.99
C ALA A 184 -22.11 -3.24 9.30
N GLY A 185 -22.62 -4.31 8.66
CA GLY A 185 -23.95 -4.35 8.08
C GLY A 185 -24.04 -3.93 6.62
N PHE A 186 -22.96 -3.46 6.00
CA PHE A 186 -22.93 -3.24 4.55
C PHE A 186 -22.90 -4.59 3.82
N ASN A 187 -23.69 -4.71 2.74
CA ASN A 187 -23.72 -5.90 1.90
C ASN A 187 -22.61 -5.86 0.85
N GLU A 188 -22.31 -4.68 0.31
CA GLU A 188 -21.23 -4.47 -0.66
C GLU A 188 -20.00 -3.88 0.05
N LEU A 189 -18.86 -4.52 -0.15
CA LEU A 189 -17.62 -4.19 0.55
C LEU A 189 -16.65 -3.47 -0.41
N GLU A 190 -17.15 -2.44 -1.08
CA GLU A 190 -16.38 -1.65 -2.05
C GLU A 190 -15.55 -0.58 -1.33
N ILE A 191 -14.23 -0.77 -1.28
CA ILE A 191 -13.28 0.21 -0.76
C ILE A 191 -13.39 1.52 -1.56
N ALA A 192 -13.16 2.66 -0.91
CA ALA A 192 -13.32 4.02 -1.43
C ALA A 192 -14.77 4.46 -1.68
N SER A 193 -15.79 3.65 -1.35
CA SER A 193 -17.20 4.10 -1.33
C SER A 193 -17.39 5.20 -0.29
N ILE A 194 -18.08 6.29 -0.67
CA ILE A 194 -18.32 7.42 0.21
C ILE A 194 -19.31 7.05 1.31
N LEU A 195 -18.95 7.34 2.56
CA LEU A 195 -19.80 7.18 3.73
C LEU A 195 -20.52 8.48 4.06
N TYR A 196 -21.84 8.40 4.20
CA TYR A 196 -22.73 9.52 4.51
C TYR A 196 -23.31 9.34 5.92
N ASP A 197 -23.37 10.44 6.67
CA ASP A 197 -24.12 10.46 7.93
C ASP A 197 -25.65 10.55 7.66
N SER A 198 -26.45 10.49 8.73
CA SER A 198 -27.93 10.56 8.65
C SER A 198 -28.46 11.85 8.02
N MET A 199 -27.64 12.89 7.93
CA MET A 199 -28.00 14.15 7.26
C MET A 199 -27.61 14.14 5.77
N GLY A 200 -27.00 13.06 5.27
CA GLY A 200 -26.48 12.94 3.91
C GLY A 200 -25.19 13.70 3.68
N THR A 201 -24.41 13.94 4.74
CA THR A 201 -23.12 14.62 4.62
C THR A 201 -22.01 13.59 4.40
N PRO A 202 -21.13 13.75 3.39
CA PRO A 202 -19.94 12.91 3.22
C PRO A 202 -18.98 13.12 4.38
N ILE A 203 -18.64 12.04 5.11
CA ILE A 203 -17.82 12.09 6.32
C ILE A 203 -16.50 11.31 6.18
N GLY A 204 -16.37 10.52 5.14
CA GLY A 204 -15.22 9.67 4.87
C GLY A 204 -15.53 8.68 3.77
N VAL A 205 -14.66 7.69 3.63
CA VAL A 205 -14.89 6.55 2.73
C VAL A 205 -14.72 5.24 3.48
N LEU A 206 -15.28 4.17 2.94
CA LEU A 206 -15.05 2.82 3.41
C LEU A 206 -13.62 2.42 3.08
N GLY A 207 -12.90 1.95 4.07
CA GLY A 207 -11.56 1.40 3.94
C GLY A 207 -11.39 0.18 4.82
N ASP A 208 -10.27 -0.48 4.73
CA ASP A 208 -9.95 -1.59 5.62
C ASP A 208 -8.85 -1.22 6.62
N LEU A 209 -8.89 -1.91 7.76
CA LEU A 209 -7.79 -1.95 8.70
C LEU A 209 -6.85 -3.06 8.21
N GLU A 210 -5.65 -2.67 7.84
CA GLU A 210 -4.62 -3.62 7.44
C GLU A 210 -4.30 -4.56 8.62
N ASN A 211 -4.34 -5.88 8.38
CA ASN A 211 -3.92 -6.84 9.39
C ASN A 211 -2.40 -6.73 9.58
N PRO A 212 -1.92 -6.37 10.77
CA PRO A 212 -0.48 -6.23 11.02
C PRO A 212 0.33 -7.50 10.77
N ALA A 213 -0.28 -8.68 10.91
CA ALA A 213 0.38 -9.96 10.64
C ALA A 213 0.66 -10.18 9.15
N LEU A 214 -0.12 -9.50 8.26
CA LEU A 214 0.04 -9.56 6.81
C LEU A 214 0.88 -8.40 6.28
N SER A 215 1.13 -7.36 7.08
CA SER A 215 1.94 -6.20 6.73
C SER A 215 3.39 -6.43 7.08
N GLY A 216 4.18 -6.92 6.14
CA GLY A 216 5.64 -7.05 6.32
C GLY A 216 6.26 -8.12 5.43
N PHE A 217 7.54 -7.93 5.10
CA PHE A 217 8.31 -8.84 4.24
C PHE A 217 8.73 -10.18 4.90
N ASP A 218 8.14 -10.56 6.03
CA ASP A 218 8.46 -11.82 6.67
C ASP A 218 7.55 -12.95 6.18
N ALA A 219 8.00 -13.63 5.13
CA ALA A 219 7.28 -14.76 4.54
C ALA A 219 7.01 -15.91 5.56
N SER A 220 7.82 -16.04 6.62
CA SER A 220 7.61 -17.04 7.65
C SER A 220 6.40 -16.68 8.53
N ARG A 221 6.25 -15.42 8.89
CA ARG A 221 5.07 -14.92 9.64
C ARG A 221 3.80 -14.96 8.81
N MET A 222 3.88 -14.65 7.51
CA MET A 222 2.76 -14.82 6.60
C MET A 222 2.28 -16.27 6.57
N MET A 223 3.17 -17.25 6.50
CA MET A 223 2.80 -18.68 6.51
C MET A 223 2.15 -19.12 7.83
N GLU A 224 2.54 -18.56 8.96
CA GLU A 224 1.88 -18.81 10.25
C GLU A 224 0.49 -18.20 10.33
N SER A 225 0.30 -16.98 9.81
CA SER A 225 -1.01 -16.30 9.73
C SER A 225 -2.03 -17.06 8.88
N PHE A 226 -1.59 -17.75 7.82
CA PHE A 226 -2.48 -18.59 6.99
C PHE A 226 -3.07 -19.80 7.72
N ALA A 227 -2.60 -20.11 8.92
CA ALA A 227 -3.17 -21.19 9.72
C ALA A 227 -4.55 -20.84 10.32
N SER A 228 -4.95 -19.56 10.36
CA SER A 228 -6.26 -19.13 10.85
C SER A 228 -7.03 -18.37 9.77
N ILE A 229 -8.22 -18.88 9.44
CA ILE A 229 -9.14 -18.22 8.49
C ILE A 229 -9.61 -16.86 9.03
N GLU A 230 -9.58 -16.66 10.33
CA GLU A 230 -9.99 -15.41 11.00
C GLU A 230 -9.11 -14.21 10.62
N ASP A 231 -7.83 -14.44 10.27
CA ASP A 231 -6.89 -13.39 9.88
C ASP A 231 -7.16 -12.81 8.49
N PHE A 232 -8.00 -13.45 7.68
CA PHE A 232 -8.35 -13.02 6.32
C PHE A 232 -9.64 -12.20 6.21
N VAL A 233 -10.41 -12.08 7.29
CA VAL A 233 -11.63 -11.27 7.24
C VAL A 233 -11.25 -9.79 7.30
N PRO A 234 -11.49 -9.00 6.23
CA PRO A 234 -11.16 -7.59 6.24
C PRO A 234 -12.00 -6.87 7.30
N LEU A 235 -11.34 -6.15 8.19
CA LEU A 235 -12.00 -5.28 9.15
C LEU A 235 -12.26 -3.93 8.49
N LEU A 236 -13.48 -3.74 8.01
CA LEU A 236 -13.85 -2.53 7.29
C LEU A 236 -14.26 -1.41 8.23
N GLY A 237 -13.93 -0.19 7.86
CA GLY A 237 -14.24 0.98 8.67
C GLY A 237 -14.07 2.29 7.94
N VAL A 238 -14.03 3.37 8.71
CA VAL A 238 -14.05 4.74 8.21
C VAL A 238 -12.63 5.27 8.02
N ILE A 239 -12.28 5.59 6.78
CA ILE A 239 -11.17 6.50 6.49
C ILE A 239 -11.75 7.92 6.54
N GLY A 240 -11.39 8.67 7.60
CA GLY A 240 -11.98 9.96 7.90
C GLY A 240 -11.56 11.09 6.97
N ALA A 241 -12.38 12.14 6.96
CA ALA A 241 -12.19 13.33 6.11
C ALA A 241 -10.86 14.05 6.38
N ASP A 242 -10.32 14.03 7.59
CA ASP A 242 -9.04 14.64 7.93
C ASP A 242 -7.87 14.03 7.12
N ARG A 243 -7.85 12.71 6.98
CA ARG A 243 -6.87 11.99 6.14
C ARG A 243 -7.13 12.26 4.66
N LEU A 244 -8.38 12.11 4.22
CA LEU A 244 -8.77 12.29 2.81
C LEU A 244 -8.46 13.69 2.31
N ASN A 245 -8.79 14.73 3.07
CA ASN A 245 -8.54 16.11 2.67
C ASN A 245 -7.04 16.43 2.53
N LYS A 246 -6.17 15.76 3.30
CA LYS A 246 -4.71 15.87 3.12
C LYS A 246 -4.27 15.21 1.82
N LEU A 247 -4.75 13.99 1.54
CA LEU A 247 -4.43 13.26 0.31
C LEU A 247 -4.96 13.97 -0.94
N ILE A 248 -6.17 14.54 -0.88
CA ILE A 248 -6.75 15.33 -2.00
C ILE A 248 -5.92 16.59 -2.27
N LYS A 249 -5.43 17.25 -1.23
CA LYS A 249 -4.60 18.46 -1.37
C LYS A 249 -3.21 18.17 -1.95
N ASP A 250 -2.60 17.07 -1.56
CA ASP A 250 -1.30 16.61 -2.06
C ASP A 250 -1.36 15.09 -2.33
N PRO A 251 -1.90 14.69 -3.49
CA PRO A 251 -2.04 13.28 -3.84
C PRO A 251 -0.68 12.60 -3.93
N PRO A 252 -0.58 11.33 -3.50
CA PRO A 252 0.65 10.56 -3.62
C PRO A 252 1.07 10.50 -5.09
N LYS A 253 2.35 10.76 -5.35
CA LYS A 253 2.90 10.80 -6.70
C LYS A 253 3.67 9.53 -7.00
N ARG A 254 3.48 9.01 -8.19
CA ARG A 254 4.26 7.89 -8.73
C ARG A 254 5.76 8.17 -8.62
N GLY A 255 6.53 7.17 -8.20
CA GLY A 255 7.99 7.24 -8.10
C GLY A 255 8.54 8.15 -6.99
N LYS A 256 7.67 8.85 -6.25
CA LYS A 256 8.08 9.65 -5.09
C LYS A 256 7.86 8.86 -3.81
N ILE A 257 8.95 8.48 -3.17
CA ILE A 257 8.90 7.78 -1.89
C ILE A 257 8.97 8.83 -0.78
N ASP A 258 7.81 9.20 -0.28
CA ASP A 258 7.70 10.14 0.85
C ASP A 258 7.77 9.43 2.22
N ARG A 259 7.85 8.09 2.24
CA ARG A 259 7.89 7.30 3.46
C ARG A 259 9.24 7.42 4.15
N GLY A 260 9.22 7.67 5.46
CA GLY A 260 10.42 7.66 6.28
C GLY A 260 10.94 6.24 6.53
N TRP A 261 12.25 6.08 6.52
CA TRP A 261 12.94 4.83 6.83
C TRP A 261 14.06 5.07 7.85
N LEU A 262 14.11 4.19 8.84
CA LEU A 262 15.10 4.25 9.92
C LEU A 262 16.33 3.38 9.65
N GLY A 263 16.14 2.22 9.02
CA GLY A 263 17.20 1.27 8.67
C GLY A 263 17.61 0.37 9.82
N ILE A 264 16.64 -0.26 10.49
CA ILE A 264 16.84 -1.24 11.56
C ILE A 264 15.94 -2.46 11.37
N TYR A 265 16.39 -3.61 11.85
CA TYR A 265 15.53 -4.77 12.07
C TYR A 265 15.01 -4.74 13.50
N LEU A 266 13.71 -4.99 13.64
CA LEU A 266 12.93 -4.73 14.85
C LEU A 266 12.51 -6.03 15.54
N GLN A 267 12.45 -5.98 16.88
CA GLN A 267 11.79 -6.97 17.71
C GLN A 267 11.03 -6.26 18.82
N ALA A 268 9.88 -6.80 19.23
CA ALA A 268 9.15 -6.26 20.35
C ALA A 268 9.86 -6.51 21.67
N LEU A 269 9.89 -5.53 22.57
CA LEU A 269 10.31 -5.73 23.94
C LEU A 269 9.16 -6.36 24.72
N THR A 270 9.06 -7.70 24.67
CA THR A 270 8.02 -8.41 25.43
C THR A 270 8.26 -8.31 26.95
N PRO A 271 7.22 -8.49 27.78
CA PRO A 271 7.37 -8.46 29.25
C PRO A 271 8.47 -9.43 29.76
N ASP A 272 8.56 -10.62 29.19
CA ASP A 272 9.55 -11.63 29.57
C ASP A 272 10.98 -11.17 29.30
N ILE A 273 11.20 -10.54 28.13
CA ILE A 273 12.52 -9.99 27.78
C ILE A 273 12.85 -8.79 28.66
N ALA A 274 11.86 -7.91 28.92
CA ALA A 274 12.04 -6.75 29.79
C ALA A 274 12.43 -7.17 31.21
N GLU A 275 11.77 -8.19 31.77
CA GLU A 275 12.10 -8.77 33.07
C GLU A 275 13.50 -9.38 33.07
N PHE A 276 13.83 -10.21 32.08
CA PHE A 276 15.14 -10.84 31.96
C PHE A 276 16.28 -9.81 31.85
N TRP A 277 16.06 -8.70 31.15
CA TRP A 277 17.03 -7.61 31.01
C TRP A 277 16.98 -6.58 32.11
N ASN A 278 16.06 -6.75 33.08
CA ASN A 278 15.81 -5.80 34.17
C ASN A 278 15.56 -4.35 33.67
N VAL A 279 14.77 -4.25 32.60
CA VAL A 279 14.39 -2.95 31.98
C VAL A 279 13.01 -2.56 32.46
N ALA A 280 12.91 -1.43 33.19
CA ALA A 280 11.65 -0.94 33.75
C ALA A 280 10.90 -0.10 32.70
N THR A 281 10.24 -0.74 31.75
CA THR A 281 9.42 -0.07 30.73
C THR A 281 8.14 -0.85 30.44
N ARG A 282 7.12 -0.17 29.89
CA ARG A 282 5.84 -0.78 29.50
C ARG A 282 5.88 -1.45 28.11
N GLY A 283 6.98 -1.27 27.39
CA GLY A 283 7.21 -1.77 26.03
C GLY A 283 8.41 -1.07 25.42
N GLY A 284 8.69 -1.38 24.18
CA GLY A 284 9.79 -0.79 23.41
C GLY A 284 10.11 -1.61 22.17
N ILE A 285 11.06 -1.13 21.40
CA ILE A 285 11.58 -1.79 20.21
C ILE A 285 13.03 -2.17 20.45
N ILE A 286 13.31 -3.45 20.41
CA ILE A 286 14.70 -3.95 20.41
C ILE A 286 15.24 -3.82 18.99
N VAL A 287 16.41 -3.23 18.86
CA VAL A 287 17.17 -3.13 17.61
C VAL A 287 17.98 -4.43 17.45
N ASN A 288 17.50 -5.34 16.60
CA ASN A 288 18.19 -6.61 16.36
C ASN A 288 19.41 -6.44 15.46
N GLU A 289 19.28 -5.52 14.47
CA GLU A 289 20.35 -5.21 13.54
C GLU A 289 20.19 -3.77 13.05
N VAL A 290 21.31 -3.09 12.84
CA VAL A 290 21.36 -1.77 12.21
C VAL A 290 21.91 -1.95 10.80
N VAL A 291 21.12 -1.50 9.81
CA VAL A 291 21.54 -1.55 8.41
C VAL A 291 22.69 -0.57 8.20
N LYS A 292 23.79 -1.07 7.68
CA LYS A 292 25.00 -0.27 7.37
C LYS A 292 24.62 0.92 6.46
N ASP A 293 25.22 2.08 6.73
CA ASP A 293 25.01 3.34 6.01
C ASP A 293 23.55 3.87 6.07
N SER A 294 22.73 3.34 6.99
CA SER A 294 21.35 3.79 7.22
C SER A 294 21.29 5.06 8.10
N PRO A 295 20.10 5.70 8.20
CA PRO A 295 19.87 6.77 9.18
C PRO A 295 20.18 6.39 10.62
N ALA A 296 19.80 5.18 11.04
CA ALA A 296 20.07 4.67 12.37
C ALA A 296 21.57 4.49 12.61
N ASP A 297 22.31 3.94 11.65
CA ASP A 297 23.76 3.80 11.70
C ASP A 297 24.45 5.17 11.82
N SER A 298 24.04 6.10 10.96
CA SER A 298 24.55 7.49 10.98
C SER A 298 24.27 8.22 12.30
N ALA A 299 23.18 7.89 12.99
CA ALA A 299 22.83 8.43 14.30
C ALA A 299 23.55 7.72 15.46
N GLY A 300 24.35 6.67 15.19
CA GLY A 300 25.08 5.90 16.20
C GLY A 300 24.23 4.90 16.99
N MET A 301 23.09 4.48 16.44
CA MET A 301 22.29 3.37 16.98
C MET A 301 23.05 2.06 16.86
N LYS A 302 22.86 1.15 17.81
CA LYS A 302 23.57 -0.14 17.85
C LYS A 302 22.61 -1.32 18.06
N THR A 303 23.03 -2.46 17.59
CA THR A 303 22.38 -3.75 17.94
C THR A 303 22.28 -3.89 19.46
N GLY A 304 21.10 -4.29 19.95
CA GLY A 304 20.80 -4.40 21.37
C GLY A 304 20.28 -3.11 22.02
N ASP A 305 20.24 -1.98 21.31
CA ASP A 305 19.55 -0.78 21.77
C ASP A 305 18.04 -1.04 21.88
N ILE A 306 17.37 -0.34 22.82
CA ILE A 306 15.92 -0.44 23.01
C ILE A 306 15.33 0.94 22.84
N ILE A 307 14.53 1.17 21.81
CA ILE A 307 13.79 2.42 21.61
C ILE A 307 12.60 2.42 22.54
N VAL A 308 12.56 3.35 23.47
CA VAL A 308 11.48 3.47 24.47
C VAL A 308 10.59 4.70 24.28
N GLU A 309 11.06 5.73 23.55
CA GLU A 309 10.26 6.88 23.19
C GLU A 309 10.50 7.30 21.75
N LEU A 310 9.44 7.77 21.11
CA LEU A 310 9.41 8.39 19.77
C LEU A 310 8.78 9.77 19.90
N GLU A 311 9.49 10.83 19.56
CA GLU A 311 9.03 12.23 19.67
C GLU A 311 8.51 12.56 21.10
N GLY A 312 9.20 12.08 22.13
CA GLY A 312 8.84 12.26 23.55
C GLY A 312 7.57 11.51 23.98
N LYS A 313 7.07 10.58 23.16
CA LYS A 313 5.94 9.71 23.50
C LYS A 313 6.42 8.29 23.73
N PRO A 314 5.94 7.59 24.76
CA PRO A 314 6.31 6.21 25.03
C PRO A 314 6.00 5.31 23.82
N VAL A 315 6.91 4.36 23.55
CA VAL A 315 6.72 3.27 22.58
C VAL A 315 6.15 2.08 23.34
N GLU A 316 4.84 1.86 23.22
CA GLU A 316 4.12 0.81 23.95
C GLU A 316 4.04 -0.50 23.16
N VAL A 317 5.12 -0.88 22.49
CA VAL A 317 5.22 -2.15 21.74
C VAL A 317 5.72 -3.23 22.68
N ASN A 318 4.83 -4.10 23.13
CA ASN A 318 5.12 -5.20 24.06
C ASN A 318 4.75 -6.58 23.50
N LYS A 319 4.32 -6.62 22.24
CA LYS A 319 4.02 -7.82 21.45
C LYS A 319 4.49 -7.61 20.01
N GLU A 320 4.82 -8.71 19.33
CA GLU A 320 5.26 -8.67 17.94
C GLU A 320 4.19 -8.11 17.00
N GLU A 321 2.91 -8.36 17.27
CA GLU A 321 1.77 -7.86 16.49
C GLU A 321 1.66 -6.31 16.51
N ASN A 322 2.32 -5.65 17.46
CA ASN A 322 2.31 -4.19 17.56
C ASN A 322 3.49 -3.52 16.84
N LEU A 323 4.46 -4.29 16.32
CA LEU A 323 5.61 -3.76 15.56
C LEU A 323 5.20 -2.95 14.33
N PRO A 324 4.24 -3.39 13.51
CA PRO A 324 3.82 -2.64 12.32
C PRO A 324 3.33 -1.22 12.62
N MET A 325 2.76 -1.00 13.81
CA MET A 325 2.36 0.35 14.23
C MET A 325 3.54 1.31 14.37
N PHE A 326 4.64 0.83 14.93
CA PHE A 326 5.86 1.63 15.03
C PHE A 326 6.43 1.90 13.63
N GLN A 327 6.48 0.89 12.77
CA GLN A 327 6.94 1.03 11.38
C GLN A 327 6.07 2.03 10.62
N LYS A 328 4.74 1.96 10.76
CA LYS A 328 3.78 2.90 10.18
C LYS A 328 4.04 4.33 10.65
N LYS A 329 4.23 4.55 11.97
CA LYS A 329 4.55 5.87 12.53
C LYS A 329 5.84 6.44 11.93
N ILE A 330 6.93 5.66 11.84
CA ILE A 330 8.18 6.08 11.19
C ILE A 330 7.95 6.44 9.72
N SER A 331 7.22 5.60 9.00
CA SER A 331 6.89 5.83 7.58
C SER A 331 6.08 7.12 7.38
N GLU A 332 5.08 7.38 8.23
CA GLU A 332 4.21 8.57 8.16
C GLU A 332 4.92 9.89 8.49
N LEU A 333 6.01 9.84 9.25
CA LEU A 333 6.84 11.02 9.50
C LEU A 333 7.53 11.52 8.23
N GLY A 334 7.72 10.64 7.25
CA GLY A 334 8.19 10.98 5.91
C GLY A 334 9.71 11.03 5.78
N ALA A 335 10.16 10.93 4.52
CA ALA A 335 11.56 11.03 4.16
C ALA A 335 12.09 12.44 4.45
N GLY A 336 13.30 12.52 5.03
CA GLY A 336 13.96 13.78 5.39
C GLY A 336 13.52 14.36 6.74
N ALA A 337 12.50 13.80 7.39
CA ALA A 337 12.09 14.21 8.73
C ALA A 337 13.20 13.90 9.76
N SER A 338 13.42 14.82 10.71
CA SER A 338 14.30 14.60 11.85
C SER A 338 13.43 14.10 13.02
N VAL A 339 13.77 12.94 13.55
CA VAL A 339 12.99 12.24 14.57
C VAL A 339 13.82 12.09 15.84
N ALA A 340 13.23 12.48 16.99
CA ALA A 340 13.84 12.28 18.29
C ALA A 340 13.47 10.91 18.86
N LEU A 341 14.48 10.12 19.24
CA LEU A 341 14.33 8.80 19.84
C LEU A 341 15.02 8.77 21.20
N THR A 342 14.33 8.33 22.25
CA THR A 342 14.98 7.95 23.51
C THR A 342 15.29 6.46 23.50
N VAL A 343 16.52 6.10 23.70
CA VAL A 343 17.05 4.74 23.55
C VAL A 343 17.73 4.31 24.86
N LEU A 344 17.45 3.09 25.30
CA LEU A 344 18.17 2.44 26.38
C LEU A 344 19.27 1.57 25.77
N ARG A 345 20.51 1.77 26.19
CA ARG A 345 21.67 0.96 25.78
C ARG A 345 22.23 0.23 26.98
N ARG A 346 22.33 -1.07 26.88
CA ARG A 346 22.95 -1.90 27.90
C ARG A 346 24.44 -1.74 27.86
N ASN A 347 25.01 -1.44 29.03
CA ASN A 347 26.44 -1.28 29.27
C ASN A 347 26.75 -1.94 30.62
N ASP A 348 26.68 -3.32 30.63
CA ASP A 348 26.69 -4.13 31.84
C ASP A 348 27.70 -3.67 32.90
N PRO A 349 27.23 -3.47 34.17
CA PRO A 349 25.92 -3.77 34.71
C PRO A 349 24.87 -2.64 34.58
N ASN A 350 25.20 -1.55 33.91
CA ASN A 350 24.36 -0.35 33.80
C ASN A 350 23.51 -0.35 32.54
N ILE A 351 22.46 0.48 32.55
CA ILE A 351 21.64 0.82 31.39
C ILE A 351 21.75 2.34 31.21
N ASP A 352 22.30 2.76 30.10
CA ASP A 352 22.44 4.18 29.73
C ASP A 352 21.18 4.62 28.95
N THR A 353 20.67 5.81 29.25
CA THR A 353 19.61 6.46 28.46
C THR A 353 20.27 7.44 27.50
N LEU A 354 19.96 7.31 26.22
CA LEU A 354 20.53 8.13 25.14
C LEU A 354 19.41 8.78 24.36
N ASP A 355 19.56 10.07 24.07
CA ASP A 355 18.69 10.78 23.14
C ASP A 355 19.38 10.87 21.78
N LEU A 356 18.76 10.25 20.78
CA LEU A 356 19.27 10.24 19.40
C LEU A 356 18.33 11.04 18.51
N THR A 357 18.90 11.87 17.64
CA THR A 357 18.16 12.51 16.56
C THR A 357 18.51 11.84 15.25
N VAL A 358 17.52 11.26 14.58
CA VAL A 358 17.69 10.52 13.35
C VAL A 358 17.00 11.25 12.21
N LYS A 359 17.74 11.55 11.14
CA LYS A 359 17.15 12.08 9.90
C LYS A 359 16.74 10.93 9.01
N LEU A 360 15.44 10.67 8.88
CA LEU A 360 14.90 9.57 8.10
C LEU A 360 15.30 9.65 6.61
N ALA A 361 15.69 8.53 6.03
CA ALA A 361 15.86 8.39 4.58
C ALA A 361 14.53 8.05 3.91
N PRO A 362 14.42 8.17 2.57
CA PRO A 362 13.35 7.53 1.81
C PRO A 362 13.34 6.02 2.05
N ALA A 363 12.16 5.44 2.24
CA ALA A 363 12.05 3.99 2.36
C ALA A 363 12.56 3.30 1.09
N PRO A 364 13.21 2.14 1.20
CA PRO A 364 13.57 1.35 0.03
C PRO A 364 12.36 1.08 -0.87
N ILE A 365 12.58 1.11 -2.18
CA ILE A 365 11.54 0.74 -3.17
C ILE A 365 11.33 -0.77 -3.19
N SER A 366 10.12 -1.17 -3.56
CA SER A 366 9.81 -2.58 -3.81
C SER A 366 10.38 -3.03 -5.17
N PRO A 367 10.54 -4.35 -5.42
CA PRO A 367 10.93 -4.87 -6.72
C PRO A 367 10.04 -4.41 -7.88
N ALA A 368 8.74 -4.22 -7.64
CA ALA A 368 7.78 -3.77 -8.65
C ALA A 368 7.90 -2.28 -9.00
N GLU A 369 8.53 -1.48 -8.12
CA GLU A 369 8.80 -0.06 -8.34
C GLU A 369 10.18 0.20 -8.96
N ALA A 370 11.00 -0.84 -9.10
CA ALA A 370 12.34 -0.71 -9.67
C ALA A 370 12.27 -0.27 -11.13
N ALA A 371 13.26 0.54 -11.56
CA ALA A 371 13.40 0.87 -12.98
C ALA A 371 13.64 -0.39 -13.80
N GLU A 372 12.94 -0.51 -14.91
CA GLU A 372 12.94 -1.67 -15.81
C GLU A 372 13.47 -1.31 -17.21
N TYR A 373 13.98 -2.31 -17.89
CA TYR A 373 14.34 -2.26 -19.30
C TYR A 373 13.89 -3.54 -19.98
N GLU A 374 13.26 -3.40 -21.14
CA GLU A 374 12.84 -4.50 -22.00
C GLU A 374 13.70 -4.50 -23.26
N ASP A 375 14.32 -5.64 -23.56
CA ASP A 375 15.03 -5.86 -24.79
C ASP A 375 14.22 -6.73 -25.73
N THR A 376 13.89 -6.17 -26.90
CA THR A 376 13.03 -6.82 -27.90
C THR A 376 13.74 -7.91 -28.71
N ASN A 377 15.08 -7.88 -28.79
CA ASN A 377 15.83 -8.90 -29.54
C ASN A 377 15.99 -10.17 -28.69
N PHE A 378 16.34 -9.98 -27.42
CA PHE A 378 16.45 -11.08 -26.46
C PHE A 378 15.11 -11.48 -25.84
N GLU A 379 14.06 -10.69 -26.09
CA GLU A 379 12.68 -10.94 -25.62
C GLU A 379 12.64 -11.19 -24.12
N MET A 380 13.25 -10.25 -23.38
CA MET A 380 13.35 -10.33 -21.94
C MET A 380 13.24 -8.94 -21.29
N LYS A 381 12.78 -8.93 -20.04
CA LYS A 381 12.69 -7.74 -19.21
C LYS A 381 13.58 -7.88 -17.97
N VAL A 382 14.35 -6.85 -17.68
CA VAL A 382 15.22 -6.78 -16.50
C VAL A 382 14.90 -5.55 -15.67
N ARG A 383 15.24 -5.58 -14.40
CA ARG A 383 15.08 -4.45 -13.48
C ARG A 383 16.32 -4.21 -12.62
N ASN A 384 16.46 -3.00 -12.12
CA ASN A 384 17.47 -2.70 -11.11
C ASN A 384 17.28 -3.59 -9.86
N MET A 385 18.38 -3.98 -9.22
CA MET A 385 18.33 -4.55 -7.88
C MET A 385 17.82 -3.50 -6.88
N VAL A 386 17.00 -3.96 -5.93
CA VAL A 386 16.47 -3.15 -4.83
C VAL A 386 16.90 -3.74 -3.49
N PHE A 387 16.64 -3.02 -2.39
CA PHE A 387 17.06 -3.43 -1.04
C PHE A 387 16.59 -4.86 -0.67
N ALA A 388 15.36 -5.24 -1.08
CA ALA A 388 14.82 -6.56 -0.81
C ALA A 388 15.61 -7.69 -1.46
N ASP A 389 16.17 -7.47 -2.65
CA ASP A 389 16.90 -8.51 -3.40
C ASP A 389 18.14 -8.97 -2.65
N TYR A 390 18.87 -8.06 -2.00
CA TYR A 390 20.05 -8.42 -1.21
C TYR A 390 19.72 -9.37 -0.06
N ASN A 391 18.52 -9.22 0.54
CA ASN A 391 18.05 -10.12 1.59
C ASN A 391 17.56 -11.45 1.01
N ILE A 392 16.76 -11.40 -0.08
CA ILE A 392 16.17 -12.59 -0.74
C ILE A 392 17.28 -13.51 -1.24
N PHE A 393 18.29 -12.95 -1.91
CA PHE A 393 19.40 -13.71 -2.48
C PHE A 393 20.58 -13.89 -1.53
N ASN A 394 20.49 -13.37 -0.29
CA ASN A 394 21.56 -13.38 0.72
C ASN A 394 22.88 -12.84 0.18
N LEU A 395 22.84 -11.62 -0.38
CA LEU A 395 23.94 -10.94 -1.04
C LEU A 395 24.47 -9.77 -0.21
N ASP A 396 25.78 -9.52 -0.32
CA ASP A 396 26.37 -8.29 0.20
C ASP A 396 25.87 -7.06 -0.54
N ARG A 397 25.78 -5.90 0.13
CA ARG A 397 25.23 -4.65 -0.44
C ARG A 397 26.05 -4.06 -1.59
N ASP A 398 27.29 -4.49 -1.74
CA ASP A 398 28.18 -4.11 -2.85
C ASP A 398 28.04 -5.01 -4.09
N PHE A 399 27.27 -6.08 -4.01
CA PHE A 399 26.96 -6.94 -5.14
C PHE A 399 26.20 -6.14 -6.20
N LYS A 400 26.60 -6.30 -7.49
CA LYS A 400 26.05 -5.53 -8.59
C LYS A 400 25.49 -6.44 -9.68
N GLY A 401 24.46 -5.93 -10.36
CA GLY A 401 23.78 -6.60 -11.45
C GLY A 401 22.37 -6.10 -11.64
N VAL A 402 21.67 -6.63 -12.63
CA VAL A 402 20.24 -6.42 -12.88
C VAL A 402 19.49 -7.74 -12.74
N VAL A 403 18.31 -7.71 -12.16
CA VAL A 403 17.48 -8.91 -11.99
C VAL A 403 16.66 -9.16 -13.24
N VAL A 404 16.67 -10.37 -13.76
CA VAL A 404 15.76 -10.81 -14.82
C VAL A 404 14.35 -10.91 -14.25
N LYS A 405 13.43 -10.09 -14.77
CA LYS A 405 12.03 -10.06 -14.36
C LYS A 405 11.19 -11.04 -15.16
N GLU A 406 11.33 -10.99 -16.49
CA GLU A 406 10.55 -11.77 -17.44
C GLU A 406 11.45 -12.27 -18.57
N VAL A 407 11.11 -13.43 -19.12
CA VAL A 407 11.73 -14.00 -20.32
C VAL A 407 10.62 -14.64 -21.16
N GLU A 408 10.46 -14.18 -22.38
CA GLU A 408 9.43 -14.69 -23.28
C GLU A 408 9.73 -16.14 -23.72
N PRO A 409 8.77 -17.06 -23.60
CA PRO A 409 8.96 -18.45 -24.01
C PRO A 409 9.28 -18.57 -25.51
N GLY A 410 10.43 -19.17 -25.81
CA GLY A 410 10.89 -19.35 -27.21
C GLY A 410 11.78 -18.22 -27.71
N GLY A 411 11.91 -17.12 -26.98
CA GLY A 411 12.87 -16.05 -27.25
C GLY A 411 14.33 -16.50 -27.07
N TRP A 412 15.25 -15.71 -27.57
CA TRP A 412 16.69 -16.07 -27.53
C TRP A 412 17.19 -16.27 -26.12
N ALA A 413 16.79 -15.40 -25.20
CA ALA A 413 17.17 -15.53 -23.78
C ALA A 413 16.65 -16.84 -23.17
N ALA A 414 15.39 -17.20 -23.41
CA ALA A 414 14.77 -18.43 -22.91
C ALA A 414 15.46 -19.67 -23.49
N VAL A 415 15.70 -19.70 -24.81
CA VAL A 415 16.39 -20.82 -25.51
C VAL A 415 17.83 -20.94 -25.01
N GLY A 416 18.49 -19.82 -24.71
CA GLY A 416 19.82 -19.77 -24.12
C GLY A 416 19.86 -20.25 -22.66
N GLY A 417 18.70 -20.35 -22.00
CA GLY A 417 18.59 -20.83 -20.62
C GLY A 417 18.64 -19.75 -19.55
N VAL A 418 18.36 -18.48 -19.91
CA VAL A 418 18.12 -17.40 -18.94
C VAL A 418 16.75 -17.62 -18.29
N LEU A 419 16.65 -17.39 -16.99
CA LEU A 419 15.44 -17.61 -16.21
C LEU A 419 15.06 -16.35 -15.42
N PRO A 420 13.77 -16.11 -15.16
CA PRO A 420 13.36 -15.12 -14.18
C PRO A 420 14.03 -15.38 -12.82
N GLY A 421 14.51 -14.30 -12.18
CA GLY A 421 15.25 -14.37 -10.93
C GLY A 421 16.78 -14.46 -11.10
N ASP A 422 17.30 -14.66 -12.30
CA ASP A 422 18.74 -14.52 -12.56
C ASP A 422 19.19 -13.09 -12.30
N ILE A 423 20.43 -12.92 -11.86
CA ILE A 423 21.04 -11.58 -11.77
C ILE A 423 22.15 -11.53 -12.82
N ILE A 424 21.96 -10.68 -13.84
CA ILE A 424 22.96 -10.48 -14.89
C ILE A 424 24.00 -9.48 -14.39
N GLN A 425 25.25 -9.89 -14.37
CA GLN A 425 26.39 -9.07 -13.95
C GLN A 425 27.20 -8.52 -15.14
N SER A 426 27.15 -9.20 -16.29
CA SER A 426 27.73 -8.68 -17.53
C SER A 426 27.14 -9.38 -18.76
N ILE A 427 27.17 -8.66 -19.90
CA ILE A 427 26.82 -9.14 -21.24
C ILE A 427 28.05 -8.92 -22.12
N ASP A 428 28.59 -9.98 -22.72
CA ASP A 428 29.86 -9.97 -23.49
C ASP A 428 30.99 -9.18 -22.80
N GLY A 429 31.11 -9.36 -21.47
CA GLY A 429 32.10 -8.70 -20.65
C GLY A 429 31.81 -7.22 -20.31
N VAL A 430 30.74 -6.65 -20.85
CA VAL A 430 30.26 -5.32 -20.46
C VAL A 430 29.45 -5.46 -19.16
N LYS A 431 29.84 -4.73 -18.11
CA LYS A 431 29.14 -4.77 -16.84
C LYS A 431 27.72 -4.22 -16.94
N THR A 432 26.80 -4.81 -16.18
CA THR A 432 25.39 -4.45 -16.11
C THR A 432 25.02 -4.08 -14.67
N ASP A 433 25.73 -3.14 -14.07
CA ASP A 433 25.53 -2.72 -12.68
C ASP A 433 24.17 -2.03 -12.48
N THR A 434 23.66 -1.38 -13.53
CA THR A 434 22.39 -0.65 -13.56
C THR A 434 21.61 -0.94 -14.86
N ILE A 435 20.34 -0.53 -14.90
CA ILE A 435 19.52 -0.58 -16.11
C ILE A 435 20.14 0.23 -17.26
N ASP A 436 20.75 1.36 -16.99
CA ASP A 436 21.37 2.18 -18.05
C ASP A 436 22.61 1.50 -18.63
N ASP A 437 23.43 0.85 -17.79
CA ASP A 437 24.56 0.04 -18.26
C ASP A 437 24.07 -1.15 -19.09
N THR A 438 22.99 -1.79 -18.65
CA THR A 438 22.37 -2.94 -19.33
C THR A 438 21.81 -2.54 -20.70
N ARG A 439 21.13 -1.40 -20.78
CA ARG A 439 20.65 -0.84 -22.05
C ARG A 439 21.82 -0.61 -23.02
N ALA A 440 22.89 0.03 -22.55
CA ALA A 440 24.06 0.27 -23.37
C ALA A 440 24.74 -1.03 -23.84
N ALA A 441 24.76 -2.08 -23.01
CA ALA A 441 25.28 -3.40 -23.38
C ALA A 441 24.42 -4.05 -24.47
N PHE A 442 23.09 -4.04 -24.35
CA PHE A 442 22.18 -4.57 -25.38
C PHE A 442 22.23 -3.75 -26.68
N GLU A 443 22.26 -2.42 -26.61
CA GLU A 443 22.44 -1.56 -27.80
C GLU A 443 23.73 -1.89 -28.54
N LYS A 444 24.83 -2.13 -27.82
CA LYS A 444 26.09 -2.55 -28.46
C LYS A 444 25.95 -3.91 -29.13
N VAL A 445 25.37 -4.90 -28.47
CA VAL A 445 25.14 -6.23 -29.03
C VAL A 445 24.25 -6.13 -30.28
N GLY A 446 23.17 -5.35 -30.26
CA GLY A 446 22.28 -5.13 -31.38
C GLY A 446 22.95 -4.41 -32.57
N ASN A 447 23.96 -3.56 -32.31
CA ASN A 447 24.75 -2.94 -33.40
C ASN A 447 25.81 -3.87 -33.98
N ASP A 448 26.39 -4.75 -33.17
CA ASP A 448 27.48 -5.65 -33.55
C ASP A 448 26.94 -6.96 -34.19
N GLU A 449 25.66 -7.31 -33.96
CA GLU A 449 24.95 -8.49 -34.47
C GLU A 449 25.79 -9.78 -34.36
N PRO A 450 26.38 -10.12 -33.20
CA PRO A 450 27.17 -11.34 -33.07
C PRO A 450 26.29 -12.59 -33.16
N SER A 451 26.84 -13.72 -33.65
CA SER A 451 26.12 -15.00 -33.70
C SER A 451 25.94 -15.69 -32.35
N GLU A 452 26.66 -15.26 -31.35
CA GLU A 452 26.58 -15.73 -29.96
C GLU A 452 26.85 -14.59 -29.01
N VAL A 453 26.11 -14.54 -27.87
CA VAL A 453 26.26 -13.55 -26.80
C VAL A 453 26.40 -14.27 -25.46
N VAL A 454 27.36 -13.88 -24.67
CA VAL A 454 27.65 -14.52 -23.37
C VAL A 454 27.16 -13.66 -22.22
N PHE A 455 26.21 -14.16 -21.44
CA PHE A 455 25.79 -13.55 -20.19
C PHE A 455 26.54 -14.18 -19.02
N PHE A 456 27.09 -13.35 -18.12
CA PHE A 456 27.58 -13.80 -16.84
C PHE A 456 26.51 -13.50 -15.82
N ILE A 457 25.93 -14.58 -15.24
CA ILE A 457 24.77 -14.49 -14.34
C ILE A 457 25.08 -15.08 -12.97
N TYR A 458 24.29 -14.68 -11.97
CA TYR A 458 24.21 -15.30 -10.66
C TYR A 458 22.83 -15.94 -10.52
N ARG A 459 22.82 -17.24 -10.16
CA ARG A 459 21.63 -18.08 -9.95
C ARG A 459 21.92 -19.08 -8.84
N ASP A 460 20.98 -19.29 -7.90
CA ASP A 460 21.08 -20.29 -6.83
C ASP A 460 22.43 -20.24 -6.06
N SER A 461 22.84 -19.04 -5.67
CA SER A 461 24.10 -18.80 -4.96
C SER A 461 25.37 -19.18 -5.74
N LYS A 462 25.30 -19.22 -7.06
CA LYS A 462 26.44 -19.53 -7.95
C LYS A 462 26.47 -18.60 -9.15
N THR A 463 27.68 -18.29 -9.59
CA THR A 463 27.88 -17.61 -10.87
C THR A 463 28.06 -18.61 -11.99
N MET A 464 27.56 -18.29 -13.18
CA MET A 464 27.73 -19.11 -14.38
C MET A 464 27.70 -18.26 -15.64
N PHE A 465 28.23 -18.82 -16.72
CA PHE A 465 28.09 -18.24 -18.07
C PHE A 465 26.95 -18.93 -18.81
N VAL A 466 26.11 -18.11 -19.42
CA VAL A 466 25.04 -18.55 -20.33
C VAL A 466 25.36 -18.07 -21.71
N ASN A 467 25.47 -19.00 -22.68
CA ASN A 467 25.77 -18.67 -24.08
C ASN A 467 24.48 -18.67 -24.88
N ILE A 468 24.09 -17.53 -25.44
CA ILE A 468 22.87 -17.33 -26.20
C ILE A 468 23.23 -17.25 -27.66
N LYS A 469 22.66 -18.15 -28.49
CA LYS A 469 22.75 -18.07 -29.95
C LYS A 469 21.72 -17.08 -30.47
N THR A 470 22.16 -16.27 -31.41
CA THR A 470 21.35 -15.20 -32.00
C THR A 470 21.15 -15.46 -33.48
N ASP A 471 20.02 -15.02 -34.02
CA ASP A 471 19.67 -15.10 -35.43
C ASP A 471 19.06 -13.75 -35.85
N TRP A 472 19.96 -12.81 -36.21
CA TRP A 472 19.63 -11.40 -36.48
C TRP A 472 18.89 -11.20 -37.80
#